data_17c4fdec06ca0b9b21d91a5cfb502b77
#
_entry.id   17c4fdec06ca0b9b21d91a5cfb502b77
#
_cell.length_a   1.000
_cell.length_b   1.000
_cell.length_c   1.000
_cell.angle_alpha   90.00
_cell.angle_beta   90.00
_cell.angle_gamma   90.00
#
_symmetry.space_group_name_H-M   'P 1'
#
loop_
_entity.id
_entity.type
_entity.pdbx_description
1 polymer ?
#
loop_
_entity_poly.entity_id
_entity_poly.type
_entity_poly.pdbx_seq_one_letter_code
_entity_poly.pdbx_strand_id
1 'polypeptide(L)'
;MTNSVSKTDFRNAMARVCAPVNVITTNGPAGRGGFTATAMCSVTDEPPTLLVCMNASSSQTGLFVENRRFCVNVLTQEHRDLAGLFAGKQSDMEARYAAADWTNLPSGNQALADAIVSFDCRLIEARLVGTHNIFIGEVVDIRCRRDGHALLYFDRNYVHVPTQTGSYGG
;
A
#
# COMPACT_ATOMS: atom_id res chain seq x y z
N MET A 1 17.48 30.79 -16.01
CA MET A 1 17.75 29.34 -15.92
C MET A 1 16.99 28.83 -14.70
N THR A 2 15.91 28.11 -14.90
CA THR A 2 15.18 27.49 -13.80
C THR A 2 16.02 26.32 -13.30
N ASN A 3 16.60 26.47 -12.10
CA ASN A 3 17.23 25.34 -11.40
C ASN A 3 16.17 24.28 -11.15
N SER A 4 16.06 23.27 -12.02
CA SER A 4 15.20 22.14 -11.75
C SER A 4 15.85 21.27 -10.66
N VAL A 5 15.07 20.85 -9.67
CA VAL A 5 15.52 19.93 -8.61
C VAL A 5 15.97 18.62 -9.26
N SER A 6 17.17 18.15 -8.89
CA SER A 6 17.67 16.88 -9.43
C SER A 6 16.86 15.70 -8.87
N LYS A 7 16.78 14.61 -9.63
CA LYS A 7 16.17 13.34 -9.19
C LYS A 7 16.79 12.83 -7.88
N THR A 8 18.11 13.01 -7.72
CA THR A 8 18.85 12.57 -6.53
C THR A 8 18.46 13.41 -5.32
N ASP A 9 18.43 14.75 -5.46
CA ASP A 9 18.05 15.65 -4.36
C ASP A 9 16.62 15.40 -3.91
N PHE A 10 15.71 15.24 -4.88
CA PHE A 10 14.31 14.90 -4.57
C PHE A 10 14.20 13.59 -3.78
N ARG A 11 14.90 12.53 -4.22
CA ARG A 11 14.89 11.23 -3.51
C ARG A 11 15.51 11.32 -2.12
N ASN A 12 16.57 12.12 -1.96
CA ASN A 12 17.21 12.33 -0.66
C ASN A 12 16.27 13.08 0.30
N ALA A 13 15.57 14.11 -0.20
CA ALA A 13 14.58 14.84 0.57
C ALA A 13 13.41 13.93 0.97
N MET A 14 12.86 13.16 0.01
CA MET A 14 11.75 12.23 0.29
C MET A 14 12.12 11.11 1.27
N ALA A 15 13.38 10.69 1.32
CA ALA A 15 13.84 9.73 2.33
C ALA A 15 13.70 10.24 3.78
N ARG A 16 13.63 11.56 3.98
CA ARG A 16 13.42 12.21 5.30
C ARG A 16 11.94 12.37 5.66
N VAL A 17 11.03 11.95 4.79
CA VAL A 17 9.59 11.92 5.07
C VAL A 17 9.27 10.55 5.66
N CYS A 18 8.81 10.53 6.92
CA CYS A 18 8.35 9.30 7.55
C CYS A 18 7.04 8.86 6.91
N ALA A 19 6.98 7.61 6.45
CA ALA A 19 5.82 7.09 5.75
C ALA A 19 5.46 5.68 6.21
N PRO A 20 4.16 5.31 6.27
CA PRO A 20 3.76 3.94 6.55
C PRO A 20 4.21 3.01 5.43
N VAL A 21 4.57 1.78 5.80
CA VAL A 21 4.84 0.72 4.83
C VAL A 21 3.56 -0.07 4.60
N ASN A 22 3.17 -0.19 3.34
CA ASN A 22 1.94 -0.87 2.96
C ASN A 22 2.24 -1.98 1.94
N VAL A 23 1.49 -3.07 2.01
CA VAL A 23 1.33 -4.01 0.90
C VAL A 23 -0.01 -3.72 0.23
N ILE A 24 0.05 -3.37 -1.04
CA ILE A 24 -1.13 -3.13 -1.86
C ILE A 24 -1.42 -4.41 -2.62
N THR A 25 -2.63 -4.94 -2.48
CA THR A 25 -3.04 -6.20 -3.13
C THR A 25 -4.20 -5.97 -4.09
N THR A 26 -4.30 -6.79 -5.11
CA THR A 26 -5.48 -6.92 -5.97
C THR A 26 -5.76 -8.38 -6.24
N ASN A 27 -7.02 -8.74 -6.35
CA ASN A 27 -7.46 -10.06 -6.75
C ASN A 27 -8.76 -9.95 -7.55
N GLY A 28 -8.85 -10.65 -8.67
CA GLY A 28 -10.01 -10.59 -9.54
C GLY A 28 -9.83 -11.40 -10.82
N PRO A 29 -10.65 -11.13 -11.86
CA PRO A 29 -10.62 -11.88 -13.13
C PRO A 29 -9.25 -11.88 -13.83
N ALA A 30 -8.48 -10.80 -13.70
CA ALA A 30 -7.14 -10.69 -14.29
C ALA A 30 -6.07 -11.46 -13.50
N GLY A 31 -6.42 -12.05 -12.35
CA GLY A 31 -5.50 -12.70 -11.44
C GLY A 31 -5.20 -11.86 -10.20
N ARG A 32 -4.30 -12.38 -9.35
CA ARG A 32 -3.87 -11.66 -8.16
C ARG A 32 -2.50 -11.02 -8.33
N GLY A 33 -2.34 -9.87 -7.72
CA GLY A 33 -1.11 -9.10 -7.75
C GLY A 33 -0.88 -8.33 -6.46
N GLY A 34 0.31 -7.77 -6.31
CA GLY A 34 0.61 -6.96 -5.15
C GLY A 34 2.01 -6.37 -5.20
N PHE A 35 2.18 -5.26 -4.48
CA PHE A 35 3.45 -4.55 -4.36
C PHE A 35 3.54 -3.82 -3.03
N THR A 36 4.76 -3.52 -2.61
CA THR A 36 5.01 -2.67 -1.44
C THR A 36 5.07 -1.22 -1.84
N ALA A 37 4.38 -0.37 -1.09
CA ALA A 37 4.39 1.07 -1.28
C ALA A 37 4.42 1.83 0.04
N THR A 38 5.11 2.97 0.04
CA THR A 38 5.01 4.00 1.07
C THR A 38 4.15 5.18 0.61
N ALA A 39 3.96 5.32 -0.70
CA ALA A 39 3.18 6.39 -1.31
C ALA A 39 1.68 6.08 -1.23
N MET A 40 1.07 6.40 -0.10
CA MET A 40 -0.36 6.31 0.17
C MET A 40 -0.80 7.55 0.95
N CYS A 41 -1.93 8.13 0.59
CA CYS A 41 -2.57 9.15 1.41
C CYS A 41 -4.10 9.16 1.23
N SER A 42 -4.80 9.71 2.22
CA SER A 42 -6.23 10.04 2.11
C SER A 42 -6.44 11.21 1.13
N VAL A 43 -7.54 11.20 0.39
CA VAL A 43 -7.93 12.25 -0.55
C VAL A 43 -9.12 13.03 0.00
N THR A 44 -10.16 12.33 0.43
CA THR A 44 -11.39 12.91 1.02
C THR A 44 -12.06 11.87 1.90
N ASP A 45 -12.87 12.32 2.83
CA ASP A 45 -13.66 11.49 3.73
C ASP A 45 -15.12 11.31 3.26
N GLU A 46 -15.56 12.07 2.25
CA GLU A 46 -16.92 11.97 1.67
C GLU A 46 -16.92 12.07 0.13
N PRO A 47 -17.07 10.94 -0.58
CA PRO A 47 -16.99 9.56 -0.10
C PRO A 47 -15.56 9.20 0.35
N PRO A 48 -15.37 8.27 1.30
CA PRO A 48 -14.04 7.89 1.78
C PRO A 48 -13.15 7.46 0.62
N THR A 49 -12.08 8.19 0.38
CA THR A 49 -11.23 8.00 -0.80
C THR A 49 -9.76 8.15 -0.43
N LEU A 50 -8.94 7.25 -0.93
CA LEU A 50 -7.48 7.32 -0.79
C LEU A 50 -6.80 7.13 -2.15
N LEU A 51 -5.50 7.43 -2.20
CA LEU A 51 -4.68 7.13 -3.36
C LEU A 51 -3.44 6.32 -2.97
N VAL A 52 -2.92 5.57 -3.95
CA VAL A 52 -1.62 4.91 -3.90
C VAL A 52 -0.86 5.14 -5.20
N CYS A 53 0.48 5.17 -5.13
CA CYS A 53 1.31 5.32 -6.32
C CYS A 53 2.08 4.03 -6.60
N MET A 54 2.05 3.58 -7.85
CA MET A 54 2.77 2.42 -8.36
C MET A 54 3.70 2.82 -9.49
N ASN A 55 4.92 2.30 -9.51
CA ASN A 55 5.83 2.50 -10.64
C ASN A 55 5.19 1.97 -11.94
N ALA A 56 5.12 2.80 -12.96
CA ALA A 56 4.50 2.46 -14.24
C ALA A 56 5.24 1.34 -15.01
N SER A 57 6.51 1.09 -14.69
CA SER A 57 7.26 -0.05 -15.25
C SER A 57 6.90 -1.40 -14.62
N SER A 58 6.06 -1.41 -13.58
CA SER A 58 5.59 -2.66 -12.97
C SER A 58 4.69 -3.44 -13.92
N SER A 59 5.00 -4.72 -14.12
CA SER A 59 4.13 -5.65 -14.87
C SER A 59 2.76 -5.88 -14.21
N GLN A 60 2.60 -5.43 -12.96
CA GLN A 60 1.37 -5.59 -12.18
C GLN A 60 0.29 -4.55 -12.54
N THR A 61 0.65 -3.43 -13.19
CA THR A 61 -0.28 -2.31 -13.45
C THR A 61 -1.58 -2.76 -14.11
N GLY A 62 -1.49 -3.62 -15.13
CA GLY A 62 -2.65 -4.15 -15.85
C GLY A 62 -3.64 -4.88 -14.94
N LEU A 63 -3.14 -5.67 -13.99
CA LEU A 63 -3.98 -6.43 -13.05
C LEU A 63 -4.85 -5.51 -12.20
N PHE A 64 -4.28 -4.41 -11.69
CA PHE A 64 -5.01 -3.44 -10.86
C PHE A 64 -6.10 -2.73 -11.67
N VAL A 65 -5.79 -2.32 -12.89
CA VAL A 65 -6.74 -1.64 -13.78
C VAL A 65 -7.87 -2.57 -14.19
N GLU A 66 -7.57 -3.80 -14.56
CA GLU A 66 -8.55 -4.78 -15.06
C GLU A 66 -9.44 -5.32 -13.92
N ASN A 67 -8.85 -5.59 -12.75
CA ASN A 67 -9.61 -6.02 -11.57
C ASN A 67 -10.49 -4.91 -10.98
N ARG A 68 -10.19 -3.63 -11.26
CA ARG A 68 -10.91 -2.44 -10.78
C ARG A 68 -11.07 -2.36 -9.26
N ARG A 69 -10.14 -2.95 -8.53
CA ARG A 69 -10.13 -2.99 -7.05
C ARG A 69 -8.72 -3.18 -6.53
N PHE A 70 -8.50 -2.73 -5.30
CA PHE A 70 -7.26 -3.01 -4.57
C PHE A 70 -7.51 -2.92 -3.06
N CYS A 71 -6.67 -3.56 -2.27
CA CYS A 71 -6.66 -3.44 -0.82
C CYS A 71 -5.33 -2.86 -0.35
N VAL A 72 -5.37 -1.85 0.51
CA VAL A 72 -4.20 -1.27 1.16
C VAL A 72 -4.05 -1.90 2.54
N ASN A 73 -2.98 -2.65 2.76
CA ASN A 73 -2.69 -3.27 4.04
C ASN A 73 -1.52 -2.54 4.70
N VAL A 74 -1.81 -1.78 5.77
CA VAL A 74 -0.79 -1.08 6.57
C VAL A 74 -0.08 -2.08 7.47
N LEU A 75 1.23 -2.21 7.31
CA LEU A 75 2.01 -3.27 7.91
C LEU A 75 2.36 -3.02 9.37
N THR A 76 2.51 -4.13 10.11
CA THR A 76 3.15 -4.15 11.43
C THR A 76 4.65 -4.42 11.29
N GLN A 77 5.39 -4.24 12.38
CA GLN A 77 6.84 -4.53 12.40
C GLN A 77 7.15 -6.00 12.06
N GLU A 78 6.25 -6.92 12.36
CA GLU A 78 6.38 -8.36 12.08
C GLU A 78 6.37 -8.63 10.57
N HIS A 79 5.78 -7.74 9.78
CA HIS A 79 5.68 -7.84 8.33
C HIS A 79 6.90 -7.28 7.56
N ARG A 80 8.01 -6.99 8.24
CA ARG A 80 9.21 -6.42 7.59
C ARG A 80 9.71 -7.28 6.42
N ASP A 81 9.75 -8.59 6.60
CA ASP A 81 10.18 -9.52 5.56
C ASP A 81 9.17 -9.61 4.43
N LEU A 82 7.88 -9.63 4.75
CA LEU A 82 6.79 -9.59 3.77
C LEU A 82 6.88 -8.33 2.90
N ALA A 83 7.15 -7.16 3.50
CA ALA A 83 7.38 -5.93 2.76
C ALA A 83 8.51 -6.09 1.73
N GLY A 84 9.58 -6.77 2.09
CA GLY A 84 10.69 -7.07 1.18
C GLY A 84 10.30 -7.98 0.02
N LEU A 85 9.48 -9.00 0.26
CA LEU A 85 9.00 -9.91 -0.79
C LEU A 85 8.16 -9.16 -1.82
N PHE A 86 7.20 -8.35 -1.37
CA PHE A 86 6.34 -7.54 -2.24
C PHE A 86 7.07 -6.33 -2.87
N ALA A 87 8.23 -5.92 -2.34
CA ALA A 87 9.10 -4.92 -2.96
C ALA A 87 9.99 -5.47 -4.10
N GLY A 88 9.84 -6.74 -4.44
CA GLY A 88 10.55 -7.35 -5.57
C GLY A 88 11.69 -8.31 -5.21
N LYS A 89 11.91 -8.62 -3.91
CA LYS A 89 12.86 -9.67 -3.50
C LYS A 89 12.44 -11.08 -3.94
N GLN A 90 11.16 -11.27 -4.19
CA GLN A 90 10.56 -12.49 -4.73
C GLN A 90 9.81 -12.14 -6.02
N SER A 91 10.09 -12.84 -7.11
CA SER A 91 9.42 -12.63 -8.40
C SER A 91 8.09 -13.37 -8.51
N ASP A 92 7.98 -14.55 -7.89
CA ASP A 92 6.77 -15.35 -7.91
C ASP A 92 5.70 -14.78 -6.96
N MET A 93 4.54 -14.46 -7.52
CA MET A 93 3.43 -13.89 -6.75
C MET A 93 2.83 -14.89 -5.77
N GLU A 94 2.73 -16.16 -6.16
CA GLU A 94 2.19 -17.20 -5.29
C GLU A 94 3.08 -17.40 -4.05
N ALA A 95 4.41 -17.38 -4.24
CA ALA A 95 5.36 -17.43 -3.12
C ALA A 95 5.25 -16.21 -2.20
N ARG A 96 4.96 -15.01 -2.73
CA ARG A 96 4.71 -13.82 -1.91
C ARG A 96 3.48 -13.99 -1.02
N TYR A 97 2.39 -14.48 -1.61
CA TYR A 97 1.15 -14.71 -0.88
C TYR A 97 1.25 -15.86 0.12
N ALA A 98 2.00 -16.92 -0.18
CA ALA A 98 2.23 -18.03 0.73
C ALA A 98 3.01 -17.65 2.00
N ALA A 99 3.65 -16.49 2.03
CA ALA A 99 4.45 -16.00 3.16
C ALA A 99 3.62 -15.34 4.28
N ALA A 100 2.29 -15.24 4.14
CA ALA A 100 1.42 -14.64 5.15
C ALA A 100 0.00 -15.21 5.06
N ASP A 101 -0.81 -14.93 6.08
CA ASP A 101 -2.22 -15.27 6.11
C ASP A 101 -3.08 -14.14 5.54
N TRP A 102 -4.05 -14.50 4.71
CA TRP A 102 -4.93 -13.57 4.02
C TRP A 102 -6.39 -13.89 4.27
N THR A 103 -7.19 -12.85 4.43
CA THR A 103 -8.64 -12.95 4.57
C THR A 103 -9.30 -12.50 3.28
N ASN A 104 -10.20 -13.32 2.72
CA ASN A 104 -11.00 -12.91 1.58
C ASN A 104 -12.04 -11.86 2.01
N LEU A 105 -12.12 -10.77 1.23
CA LEU A 105 -13.08 -9.70 1.44
C LEU A 105 -14.31 -9.90 0.52
N PRO A 106 -15.48 -9.34 0.88
CA PRO A 106 -16.68 -9.42 0.03
C PRO A 106 -16.48 -8.86 -1.39
N SER A 107 -15.58 -7.89 -1.55
CA SER A 107 -15.20 -7.33 -2.85
C SER A 107 -14.47 -8.33 -3.77
N GLY A 108 -13.92 -9.41 -3.21
CA GLY A 108 -13.02 -10.35 -3.86
C GLY A 108 -11.54 -10.04 -3.68
N ASN A 109 -11.19 -8.90 -3.05
CA ASN A 109 -9.82 -8.64 -2.62
C ASN A 109 -9.39 -9.55 -1.47
N GLN A 110 -8.09 -9.56 -1.18
CA GLN A 110 -7.52 -10.22 -0.03
C GLN A 110 -6.85 -9.19 0.87
N ALA A 111 -7.27 -9.15 2.14
CA ALA A 111 -6.64 -8.37 3.20
C ALA A 111 -5.65 -9.23 3.96
N LEU A 112 -4.52 -8.65 4.35
CA LEU A 112 -3.57 -9.27 5.26
C LEU A 112 -4.22 -9.44 6.63
N ALA A 113 -4.23 -10.67 7.17
CA ALA A 113 -5.06 -11.04 8.32
C ALA A 113 -4.75 -10.22 9.58
N ASP A 114 -3.49 -9.85 9.78
CA ASP A 114 -2.97 -9.16 10.96
C ASP A 114 -2.34 -7.78 10.64
N ALA A 115 -2.74 -7.14 9.55
CA ALA A 115 -2.41 -5.75 9.26
C ALA A 115 -2.94 -4.81 10.38
N ILE A 116 -2.25 -3.67 10.61
CA ILE A 116 -2.76 -2.60 11.51
C ILE A 116 -4.13 -2.13 11.04
N VAL A 117 -4.23 -1.83 9.75
CA VAL A 117 -5.48 -1.50 9.08
C VAL A 117 -5.42 -1.98 7.64
N SER A 118 -6.55 -2.48 7.14
CA SER A 118 -6.75 -2.79 5.73
C SER A 118 -7.91 -1.96 5.19
N PHE A 119 -7.66 -1.25 4.09
CA PHE A 119 -8.67 -0.49 3.35
C PHE A 119 -8.99 -1.24 2.07
N ASP A 120 -10.20 -1.76 1.97
CA ASP A 120 -10.71 -2.35 0.74
C ASP A 120 -11.24 -1.26 -0.18
N CYS A 121 -10.72 -1.18 -1.40
CA CYS A 121 -10.99 -0.06 -2.30
C CYS A 121 -11.53 -0.52 -3.66
N ARG A 122 -12.55 0.17 -4.12
CA ARG A 122 -12.97 0.15 -5.51
C ARG A 122 -12.15 1.19 -6.30
N LEU A 123 -11.45 0.77 -7.35
CA LEU A 123 -10.68 1.68 -8.19
C LEU A 123 -11.60 2.62 -8.95
N ILE A 124 -11.46 3.93 -8.72
CA ILE A 124 -12.22 4.98 -9.42
C ILE A 124 -11.43 5.47 -10.62
N GLU A 125 -10.14 5.76 -10.44
CA GLU A 125 -9.28 6.34 -11.47
C GLU A 125 -7.88 5.74 -11.40
N ALA A 126 -7.27 5.54 -12.57
CA ALA A 126 -5.86 5.22 -12.74
C ALA A 126 -5.24 6.26 -13.67
N ARG A 127 -4.29 7.05 -13.18
CA ARG A 127 -3.69 8.15 -13.92
C ARG A 127 -2.17 8.05 -13.95
N LEU A 128 -1.60 8.08 -15.14
CA LEU A 128 -0.13 8.15 -15.31
C LEU A 128 0.37 9.59 -15.06
N VAL A 129 1.33 9.71 -14.15
CA VAL A 129 2.06 10.95 -13.88
C VAL A 129 3.55 10.66 -13.90
N GLY A 130 4.24 11.10 -14.93
CA GLY A 130 5.67 10.81 -15.12
C GLY A 130 5.94 9.30 -15.14
N THR A 131 6.65 8.81 -14.16
CA THR A 131 7.04 7.39 -14.04
C THR A 131 6.14 6.56 -13.13
N HIS A 132 5.02 7.10 -12.64
CA HIS A 132 4.13 6.41 -11.72
C HIS A 132 2.67 6.51 -12.15
N ASN A 133 1.93 5.43 -11.92
CA ASN A 133 0.48 5.44 -11.93
C ASN A 133 -0.04 5.83 -10.54
N ILE A 134 -0.97 6.78 -10.50
CA ILE A 134 -1.75 7.11 -9.31
C ILE A 134 -3.05 6.33 -9.43
N PHE A 135 -3.32 5.45 -8.47
CA PHE A 135 -4.59 4.76 -8.33
C PHE A 135 -5.42 5.47 -7.26
N ILE A 136 -6.57 5.96 -7.62
CA ILE A 136 -7.55 6.58 -6.70
C ILE A 136 -8.64 5.55 -6.44
N GLY A 137 -8.89 5.25 -5.17
CA GLY A 137 -9.86 4.25 -4.76
C GLY A 137 -10.82 4.77 -3.71
N GLU A 138 -12.10 4.54 -3.92
CA GLU A 138 -13.13 4.70 -2.89
C GLU A 138 -13.06 3.53 -1.93
N VAL A 139 -12.96 3.83 -0.64
CA VAL A 139 -12.91 2.83 0.43
C VAL A 139 -14.31 2.28 0.65
N VAL A 140 -14.48 0.97 0.46
CA VAL A 140 -15.75 0.27 0.59
C VAL A 140 -15.86 -0.61 1.83
N ASP A 141 -14.72 -0.96 2.44
CA ASP A 141 -14.65 -1.68 3.72
C ASP A 141 -13.32 -1.36 4.44
N ILE A 142 -13.35 -1.42 5.77
CA ILE A 142 -12.18 -1.16 6.61
C ILE A 142 -12.08 -2.22 7.70
N ARG A 143 -10.88 -2.78 7.85
CA ARG A 143 -10.54 -3.65 8.96
C ARG A 143 -9.43 -3.02 9.77
N CYS A 144 -9.65 -2.83 11.07
CA CYS A 144 -8.67 -2.27 11.99
C CYS A 144 -8.32 -3.25 13.10
N ARG A 145 -7.04 -3.35 13.40
CA ARG A 145 -6.52 -4.01 14.60
C ARG A 145 -6.38 -2.96 15.73
N ARG A 146 -6.64 -3.36 16.97
CA ARG A 146 -6.57 -2.44 18.12
C ARG A 146 -5.16 -2.24 18.67
N ASP A 147 -4.27 -3.19 18.42
CA ASP A 147 -2.92 -3.24 18.96
C ASP A 147 -1.89 -3.49 17.86
N GLY A 148 -0.62 -3.31 18.16
CA GLY A 148 0.49 -3.60 17.26
C GLY A 148 1.51 -2.47 17.21
N HIS A 149 2.54 -2.66 16.38
CA HIS A 149 3.57 -1.67 16.11
C HIS A 149 3.57 -1.39 14.62
N ALA A 150 3.17 -0.18 14.23
CA ALA A 150 3.15 0.20 12.81
C ALA A 150 4.57 0.18 12.22
N LEU A 151 4.72 -0.43 11.06
CA LEU A 151 5.97 -0.41 10.30
C LEU A 151 6.04 0.86 9.46
N LEU A 152 7.08 1.65 9.70
CA LEU A 152 7.34 2.89 8.98
C LEU A 152 8.65 2.78 8.20
N TYR A 153 8.80 3.64 7.19
CA TYR A 153 10.02 3.82 6.44
C TYR A 153 10.50 5.27 6.60
N PHE A 154 11.72 5.42 7.12
CA PHE A 154 12.34 6.72 7.35
C PHE A 154 13.85 6.61 7.14
N ASP A 155 14.42 7.59 6.44
CA ASP A 155 15.85 7.68 6.16
C ASP A 155 16.45 6.36 5.61
N ARG A 156 15.70 5.72 4.70
CA ARG A 156 16.01 4.42 4.05
C ARG A 156 16.08 3.23 5.00
N ASN A 157 15.50 3.35 6.19
CA ASN A 157 15.43 2.29 7.19
C ASN A 157 13.98 2.00 7.58
N TYR A 158 13.71 0.75 7.94
CA TYR A 158 12.47 0.41 8.63
C TYR A 158 12.58 0.81 10.10
N VAL A 159 11.58 1.51 10.56
CA VAL A 159 11.37 1.88 11.97
C VAL A 159 9.95 1.47 12.38
N HIS A 160 9.64 1.40 13.65
CA HIS A 160 8.30 1.05 14.12
C HIS A 160 7.87 1.98 15.25
N VAL A 161 6.53 2.15 15.36
CA VAL A 161 5.89 2.96 16.40
C VAL A 161 4.75 2.13 17.00
N PRO A 162 4.66 2.00 18.34
CA PRO A 162 3.56 1.31 18.99
C PRO A 162 2.25 2.07 18.77
N THR A 163 1.15 1.35 18.55
CA THR A 163 -0.18 1.94 18.63
C THR A 163 -0.45 2.33 20.08
N GLN A 164 -0.96 3.54 20.30
CA GLN A 164 -1.36 3.95 21.64
C GLN A 164 -2.67 3.24 22.01
N THR A 165 -2.68 2.58 23.19
CA THR A 165 -3.87 1.96 23.75
C THR A 165 -4.78 3.02 24.41
N GLY A 166 -5.10 4.08 23.70
CA GLY A 166 -6.03 5.12 24.15
C GLY A 166 -7.38 4.96 23.44
N SER A 167 -8.49 5.08 24.19
CA SER A 167 -9.80 5.22 23.57
C SER A 167 -9.80 6.44 22.66
N TYR A 168 -9.87 6.23 21.37
CA TYR A 168 -10.30 7.29 20.45
C TYR A 168 -11.77 7.55 20.77
N GLY A 169 -12.04 8.54 21.63
CA GLY A 169 -13.37 9.09 21.79
C GLY A 169 -13.73 9.77 20.49
N GLY A 170 -14.66 9.19 19.76
CA GLY A 170 -15.32 9.80 18.62
C GLY A 170 -16.33 10.85 19.07
#